data_5880cdad41d7ee441602f6e9015b9c63
#
_entry.id   5880cdad41d7ee441602f6e9015b9c63
#
_cell.length_a   1.000
_cell.length_b   1.000
_cell.length_c   1.000
_cell.angle_alpha   90.00
_cell.angle_beta   90.00
_cell.angle_gamma   90.00
#
_symmetry.space_group_name_H-M   'P 1'
#
loop_
_entity.id
_entity.type
_entity.pdbx_description
1 polymer ?
#
loop_
_entity_poly.entity_id
_entity_poly.type
_entity_poly.pdbx_seq_one_letter_code
_entity_poly.pdbx_strand_id
1 'polypeptide(L)'
;ETLSKKNRKEFAYYAKRHIDSVKENDSEAALYMTHAYADYYPRYEPNQIEIIRKAYTKVGNENGVLVIPVGLAFDLAYQKRPNIKLHDDDGTHPGLLGTYLAACTVFASIYDLSPIGMKYDYFGSIDESDKHFLQEIAHEVTSTYLNKTLK
;
A
#
# COMPACT_ATOMS: atom_id res chain seq x y z
N GLU A 1 -3.64 13.19 2.54
CA GLU A 1 -4.54 13.79 1.54
C GLU A 1 -5.99 13.33 1.68
N THR A 2 -6.26 12.13 2.15
CA THR A 2 -7.62 11.62 2.35
C THR A 2 -8.20 11.86 3.75
N LEU A 3 -7.48 12.51 4.66
CA LEU A 3 -7.85 12.63 6.07
C LEU A 3 -9.07 13.50 6.31
N SER A 4 -9.20 14.66 5.67
CA SER A 4 -10.37 15.51 5.82
C SER A 4 -11.52 15.10 4.88
N LYS A 5 -12.76 15.44 5.26
CA LYS A 5 -13.94 15.22 4.38
C LYS A 5 -13.80 15.96 3.04
N LYS A 6 -13.20 17.15 3.03
CA LYS A 6 -12.94 17.92 1.82
C LYS A 6 -11.95 17.19 0.93
N ASN A 7 -10.81 16.77 1.48
CA ASN A 7 -9.76 16.09 0.72
C ASN A 7 -10.26 14.76 0.14
N ARG A 8 -11.11 14.00 0.86
CA ARG A 8 -11.72 12.77 0.32
C ARG A 8 -12.61 13.00 -0.89
N LYS A 9 -13.35 14.13 -0.91
CA LYS A 9 -14.14 14.49 -2.08
C LYS A 9 -13.26 14.86 -3.28
N GLU A 10 -12.22 15.65 -3.03
CA GLU A 10 -11.24 16.03 -4.07
C GLU A 10 -10.50 14.79 -4.59
N PHE A 11 -10.06 13.90 -3.71
CA PHE A 11 -9.47 12.64 -4.09
C PHE A 11 -10.38 11.82 -5.01
N ALA A 12 -11.63 11.61 -4.62
CA ALA A 12 -12.58 10.84 -5.42
C ALA A 12 -12.82 11.48 -6.79
N TYR A 13 -12.93 12.80 -6.85
CA TYR A 13 -13.14 13.55 -8.10
C TYR A 13 -11.96 13.41 -9.06
N TYR A 14 -10.73 13.66 -8.57
CA TYR A 14 -9.55 13.59 -9.42
C TYR A 14 -9.14 12.16 -9.77
N ALA A 15 -9.28 11.21 -8.84
CA ALA A 15 -9.05 9.80 -9.11
C ALA A 15 -9.94 9.30 -10.25
N LYS A 16 -11.24 9.63 -10.21
CA LYS A 16 -12.15 9.27 -11.30
C LYS A 16 -11.68 9.82 -12.65
N ARG A 17 -11.31 11.09 -12.72
CA ARG A 17 -10.85 11.72 -13.97
C ARG A 17 -9.59 11.05 -14.53
N HIS A 18 -8.62 10.70 -13.66
CA HIS A 18 -7.43 9.98 -14.09
C HIS A 18 -7.77 8.56 -14.57
N ILE A 19 -8.65 7.86 -13.86
CA ILE A 19 -9.12 6.53 -14.26
C ILE A 19 -9.81 6.59 -15.62
N ASP A 20 -10.71 7.55 -15.84
CA ASP A 20 -11.39 7.72 -17.12
C ASP A 20 -10.38 7.97 -18.25
N SER A 21 -9.41 8.86 -18.04
CA SER A 21 -8.36 9.16 -19.04
C SER A 21 -7.47 7.95 -19.35
N VAL A 22 -7.15 7.12 -18.35
CA VAL A 22 -6.39 5.87 -18.56
C VAL A 22 -7.20 4.89 -19.43
N LYS A 23 -8.49 4.73 -19.12
CA LYS A 23 -9.40 3.83 -19.87
C LYS A 23 -9.65 4.30 -21.31
N GLU A 24 -9.71 5.62 -21.55
CA GLU A 24 -9.82 6.20 -22.90
C GLU A 24 -8.61 5.88 -23.79
N ASN A 25 -7.49 5.48 -23.19
CA ASN A 25 -6.27 5.08 -23.88
C ASN A 25 -6.04 3.55 -23.87
N ASP A 26 -7.09 2.76 -23.78
CA ASP A 26 -7.07 1.28 -23.77
C ASP A 26 -6.10 0.69 -22.72
N SER A 27 -5.98 1.35 -21.57
CA SER A 27 -5.11 0.96 -20.48
C SER A 27 -5.90 0.69 -19.20
N GLU A 28 -5.32 -0.12 -18.30
CA GLU A 28 -5.91 -0.43 -17.01
C GLU A 28 -5.37 0.51 -15.92
N ALA A 29 -6.27 1.03 -15.10
CA ALA A 29 -5.91 1.87 -13.95
C ALA A 29 -5.89 1.04 -12.66
N ALA A 30 -4.97 1.37 -11.77
CA ALA A 30 -4.96 0.89 -10.39
C ALA A 30 -4.76 2.05 -9.41
N LEU A 31 -5.34 1.93 -8.23
CA LEU A 31 -5.15 2.88 -7.14
C LEU A 31 -4.13 2.33 -6.14
N TYR A 32 -3.03 3.04 -5.97
CA TYR A 32 -2.04 2.76 -4.94
C TYR A 32 -2.52 3.35 -3.60
N MET A 33 -2.98 2.50 -2.67
CA MET A 33 -3.42 2.94 -1.34
C MET A 33 -2.20 3.37 -0.52
N THR A 34 -2.09 4.66 -0.22
CA THR A 34 -0.99 5.20 0.57
C THR A 34 -1.03 4.70 2.01
N HIS A 35 0.14 4.66 2.67
CA HIS A 35 0.26 4.35 4.08
C HIS A 35 -0.15 5.53 4.98
N ALA A 36 -0.41 5.25 6.25
CA ALA A 36 -0.56 6.26 7.29
C ALA A 36 0.79 6.90 7.61
N TYR A 37 0.79 8.04 8.30
CA TYR A 37 2.01 8.63 8.84
C TYR A 37 2.61 7.72 9.92
N ALA A 38 3.92 7.84 10.16
CA ALA A 38 4.56 7.24 11.32
C ALA A 38 4.03 7.86 12.63
N ASP A 39 4.03 7.10 13.72
CA ASP A 39 3.48 7.51 15.02
C ASP A 39 4.20 8.72 15.64
N TYR A 40 5.45 8.95 15.28
CA TYR A 40 6.23 10.14 15.67
C TYR A 40 5.98 11.37 14.80
N TYR A 41 5.18 11.26 13.72
CA TYR A 41 4.88 12.41 12.88
C TYR A 41 3.82 13.33 13.53
N PRO A 42 3.99 14.67 13.53
CA PRO A 42 3.11 15.58 14.27
C PRO A 42 1.62 15.53 13.87
N ARG A 43 1.30 15.02 12.69
CA ARG A 43 -0.09 14.86 12.21
C ARG A 43 -0.56 13.40 12.21
N TYR A 44 0.13 12.54 12.93
CA TYR A 44 -0.31 11.16 13.09
C TYR A 44 -1.65 11.09 13.82
N GLU A 45 -2.54 10.25 13.34
CA GLU A 45 -3.83 9.93 13.98
C GLU A 45 -4.00 8.40 14.02
N PRO A 46 -4.32 7.80 15.18
CA PRO A 46 -4.43 6.33 15.30
C PRO A 46 -5.38 5.66 14.32
N ASN A 47 -6.44 6.36 13.89
CA ASN A 47 -7.44 5.85 12.95
C ASN A 47 -7.14 6.21 11.48
N GLN A 48 -5.97 6.77 11.19
CA GLN A 48 -5.64 7.28 9.87
C GLN A 48 -5.74 6.21 8.79
N ILE A 49 -5.20 5.02 9.05
CA ILE A 49 -5.24 3.92 8.08
C ILE A 49 -6.67 3.49 7.71
N GLU A 50 -7.59 3.48 8.68
CA GLU A 50 -9.00 3.15 8.42
C GLU A 50 -9.70 4.19 7.55
N ILE A 51 -9.37 5.47 7.72
CA ILE A 51 -9.89 6.55 6.88
C ILE A 51 -9.37 6.39 5.44
N ILE A 52 -8.07 6.11 5.28
CA ILE A 52 -7.43 5.87 3.98
C ILE A 52 -8.05 4.64 3.31
N ARG A 53 -8.11 3.51 4.01
CA ARG A 53 -8.70 2.26 3.50
C ARG A 53 -10.11 2.48 2.96
N LYS A 54 -10.98 3.11 3.76
CA LYS A 54 -12.38 3.38 3.35
C LYS A 54 -12.45 4.28 2.11
N ALA A 55 -11.60 5.29 2.02
CA ALA A 55 -11.59 6.21 0.89
C ALA A 55 -11.15 5.52 -0.41
N TYR A 56 -10.04 4.80 -0.37
CA TYR A 56 -9.51 4.08 -1.54
C TYR A 56 -10.41 2.93 -1.99
N THR A 57 -10.89 2.11 -1.04
CA THR A 57 -11.80 1.00 -1.35
C THR A 57 -13.10 1.50 -1.99
N LYS A 58 -13.66 2.59 -1.47
CA LYS A 58 -14.86 3.20 -2.05
C LYS A 58 -14.62 3.64 -3.49
N VAL A 59 -13.57 4.41 -3.74
CA VAL A 59 -13.26 4.93 -5.09
C VAL A 59 -12.93 3.79 -6.05
N GLY A 60 -12.17 2.78 -5.62
CA GLY A 60 -11.87 1.59 -6.42
C GLY A 60 -13.13 0.84 -6.83
N ASN A 61 -14.03 0.56 -5.89
CA ASN A 61 -15.28 -0.14 -6.16
C ASN A 61 -16.21 0.66 -7.08
N GLU A 62 -16.35 1.97 -6.84
CA GLU A 62 -17.21 2.83 -7.66
C GLU A 62 -16.73 2.96 -9.11
N ASN A 63 -15.44 2.78 -9.37
CA ASN A 63 -14.84 2.90 -10.70
C ASN A 63 -14.41 1.57 -11.32
N GLY A 64 -14.57 0.44 -10.60
CA GLY A 64 -14.19 -0.89 -11.09
C GLY A 64 -12.69 -1.00 -11.39
N VAL A 65 -11.84 -0.53 -10.49
CA VAL A 65 -10.38 -0.59 -10.62
C VAL A 65 -9.73 -1.24 -9.42
N LEU A 66 -8.57 -1.86 -9.66
CA LEU A 66 -7.76 -2.49 -8.63
C LEU A 66 -7.33 -1.44 -7.58
N VAL A 67 -7.40 -1.80 -6.31
CA VAL A 67 -6.78 -1.05 -5.22
C VAL A 67 -5.65 -1.89 -4.64
N ILE A 68 -4.43 -1.39 -4.74
CA ILE A 68 -3.22 -2.03 -4.23
C ILE A 68 -3.06 -1.65 -2.75
N PRO A 69 -3.11 -2.58 -1.79
CA PRO A 69 -3.30 -2.27 -0.37
C PRO A 69 -2.00 -1.96 0.39
N VAL A 70 -1.11 -1.14 -0.17
CA VAL A 70 0.20 -0.84 0.44
C VAL A 70 0.06 -0.25 1.85
N GLY A 71 -0.89 0.65 2.06
CA GLY A 71 -1.10 1.23 3.39
C GLY A 71 -1.45 0.20 4.45
N LEU A 72 -2.24 -0.83 4.08
CA LEU A 72 -2.57 -1.93 4.98
C LEU A 72 -1.37 -2.85 5.25
N ALA A 73 -0.47 -2.99 4.27
CA ALA A 73 0.77 -3.76 4.47
C ALA A 73 1.69 -3.07 5.49
N PHE A 74 1.81 -1.74 5.44
CA PHE A 74 2.54 -0.98 6.47
C PHE A 74 1.93 -1.17 7.85
N ASP A 75 0.61 -1.04 7.97
CA ASP A 75 -0.11 -1.19 9.23
C ASP A 75 0.10 -2.59 9.84
N LEU A 76 -0.09 -3.66 9.05
CA LEU A 76 0.14 -5.03 9.51
C LEU A 76 1.60 -5.28 9.90
N ALA A 77 2.56 -4.73 9.16
CA ALA A 77 3.97 -4.87 9.49
C ALA A 77 4.30 -4.24 10.85
N TYR A 78 3.79 -3.04 11.13
CA TYR A 78 3.93 -2.41 12.44
C TYR A 78 3.22 -3.16 13.57
N GLN A 79 2.04 -3.73 13.31
CA GLN A 79 1.35 -4.57 14.30
C GLN A 79 2.18 -5.81 14.68
N LYS A 80 2.84 -6.46 13.72
CA LYS A 80 3.65 -7.67 13.96
C LYS A 80 5.08 -7.39 14.43
N ARG A 81 5.68 -6.28 13.98
CA ARG A 81 7.01 -5.81 14.38
C ARG A 81 7.00 -4.30 14.63
N PRO A 82 6.60 -3.84 15.83
CA PRO A 82 6.44 -2.41 16.12
C PRO A 82 7.69 -1.55 15.92
N ASN A 83 8.88 -2.14 16.05
CA ASN A 83 10.15 -1.43 15.92
C ASN A 83 10.75 -1.47 14.49
N ILE A 84 10.05 -2.03 13.50
CA ILE A 84 10.54 -2.04 12.13
C ILE A 84 10.54 -0.63 11.56
N LYS A 85 11.60 -0.24 10.85
CA LYS A 85 11.72 1.12 10.29
C LYS A 85 11.22 1.14 8.84
N LEU A 86 9.90 1.31 8.64
CA LEU A 86 9.31 1.40 7.30
C LEU A 86 9.30 2.82 6.75
N HIS A 87 9.15 3.83 7.61
CA HIS A 87 9.22 5.24 7.22
C HIS A 87 10.65 5.76 7.32
N ASP A 88 10.93 6.76 6.51
CA ASP A 88 12.12 7.59 6.65
C ASP A 88 11.99 8.51 7.87
N ASP A 89 13.05 9.24 8.21
CA ASP A 89 13.11 10.09 9.41
C ASP A 89 12.06 11.22 9.41
N ASP A 90 11.53 11.57 8.24
CA ASP A 90 10.46 12.58 8.13
C ASP A 90 9.06 12.05 8.53
N GLY A 91 8.91 10.75 8.74
CA GLY A 91 7.65 10.10 9.14
C GLY A 91 6.54 10.09 8.10
N THR A 92 6.81 10.53 6.88
CA THR A 92 5.84 10.62 5.78
C THR A 92 6.22 9.82 4.54
N HIS A 93 7.49 9.69 4.23
CA HIS A 93 7.99 8.93 3.10
C HIS A 93 8.44 7.53 3.53
N PRO A 94 8.36 6.54 2.63
CA PRO A 94 8.89 5.21 2.92
C PRO A 94 10.42 5.24 2.89
N GLY A 95 11.05 4.64 3.90
CA GLY A 95 12.45 4.27 3.87
C GLY A 95 12.69 3.02 3.00
N LEU A 96 13.90 2.46 3.06
CA LEU A 96 14.27 1.30 2.24
C LEU A 96 13.33 0.10 2.46
N LEU A 97 13.08 -0.30 3.70
CA LEU A 97 12.21 -1.43 4.03
C LEU A 97 10.77 -1.18 3.64
N GLY A 98 10.27 0.06 3.84
CA GLY A 98 8.92 0.45 3.41
C GLY A 98 8.77 0.43 1.89
N THR A 99 9.78 0.90 1.15
CA THR A 99 9.81 0.85 -0.31
C THR A 99 9.79 -0.61 -0.81
N TYR A 100 10.55 -1.48 -0.17
CA TYR A 100 10.57 -2.91 -0.51
C TYR A 100 9.22 -3.57 -0.25
N LEU A 101 8.61 -3.32 0.92
CA LEU A 101 7.27 -3.81 1.24
C LEU A 101 6.23 -3.34 0.22
N ALA A 102 6.29 -2.06 -0.15
CA ALA A 102 5.41 -1.51 -1.17
C ALA A 102 5.59 -2.22 -2.52
N ALA A 103 6.83 -2.44 -2.95
CA ALA A 103 7.13 -3.14 -4.21
C ALA A 103 6.60 -4.58 -4.19
N CYS A 104 6.79 -5.33 -3.10
CA CYS A 104 6.23 -6.68 -2.93
C CYS A 104 4.69 -6.67 -2.99
N THR A 105 4.05 -5.68 -2.37
CA THR A 105 2.59 -5.55 -2.37
C THR A 105 2.05 -5.21 -3.76
N VAL A 106 2.72 -4.33 -4.50
CA VAL A 106 2.40 -4.00 -5.90
C VAL A 106 2.55 -5.23 -6.77
N PHE A 107 3.68 -5.94 -6.66
CA PHE A 107 3.93 -7.17 -7.42
C PHE A 107 2.81 -8.20 -7.17
N ALA A 108 2.51 -8.48 -5.92
CA ALA A 108 1.46 -9.44 -5.56
C ALA A 108 0.08 -9.05 -6.09
N SER A 109 -0.24 -7.75 -6.05
CA SER A 109 -1.55 -7.24 -6.47
C SER A 109 -1.75 -7.26 -7.99
N ILE A 110 -0.68 -6.99 -8.77
CA ILE A 110 -0.76 -6.87 -10.23
C ILE A 110 -0.61 -8.24 -10.90
N TYR A 111 0.32 -9.07 -10.43
CA TYR A 111 0.64 -10.34 -11.10
C TYR A 111 -0.08 -11.55 -10.50
N ASP A 112 -0.78 -11.40 -9.38
CA ASP A 112 -1.42 -12.50 -8.64
C ASP A 112 -0.44 -13.60 -8.21
N LEU A 113 0.81 -13.20 -7.98
CA LEU A 113 1.91 -14.07 -7.59
C LEU A 113 2.37 -13.75 -6.16
N SER A 114 2.74 -14.80 -5.43
CA SER A 114 3.34 -14.62 -4.10
C SER A 114 4.72 -13.97 -4.22
N PRO A 115 5.02 -12.92 -3.43
CA PRO A 115 6.36 -12.36 -3.36
C PRO A 115 7.32 -13.18 -2.49
N ILE A 116 6.80 -14.20 -1.77
CA ILE A 116 7.62 -15.04 -0.87
C ILE A 116 8.65 -15.82 -1.69
N GLY A 117 9.91 -15.72 -1.30
CA GLY A 117 11.02 -16.37 -1.98
C GLY A 117 11.65 -15.57 -3.12
N MET A 118 11.20 -14.34 -3.39
CA MET A 118 11.88 -13.44 -4.31
C MET A 118 13.30 -13.14 -3.82
N LYS A 119 14.28 -13.24 -4.74
CA LYS A 119 15.70 -13.12 -4.40
C LYS A 119 16.20 -11.67 -4.33
N TYR A 120 15.49 -10.73 -4.96
CA TYR A 120 15.91 -9.34 -4.97
C TYR A 120 15.89 -8.74 -3.56
N ASP A 121 16.96 -8.12 -3.15
CA ASP A 121 17.20 -7.59 -1.81
C ASP A 121 17.84 -6.20 -1.81
N TYR A 122 17.65 -5.46 -2.92
CA TYR A 122 18.26 -4.17 -3.17
C TYR A 122 19.79 -4.22 -3.05
N PHE A 123 20.40 -5.11 -3.84
CA PHE A 123 21.87 -5.29 -3.91
C PHE A 123 22.53 -5.67 -2.56
N GLY A 124 21.85 -6.51 -1.77
CA GLY A 124 22.33 -6.93 -0.45
C GLY A 124 22.13 -5.91 0.66
N SER A 125 21.30 -4.87 0.43
CA SER A 125 21.03 -3.82 1.43
C SER A 125 19.90 -4.18 2.39
N ILE A 126 19.15 -5.24 2.11
CA ILE A 126 18.05 -5.73 2.96
C ILE A 126 18.45 -7.12 3.45
N ASP A 127 18.52 -7.30 4.76
CA ASP A 127 18.87 -8.59 5.32
C ASP A 127 17.77 -9.65 5.08
N GLU A 128 18.17 -10.94 5.15
CA GLU A 128 17.29 -12.06 4.81
C GLU A 128 16.05 -12.14 5.70
N SER A 129 16.18 -11.80 6.99
CA SER A 129 15.08 -11.83 7.96
C SER A 129 14.04 -10.78 7.65
N ASP A 130 14.47 -9.54 7.36
CA ASP A 130 13.57 -8.45 7.00
C ASP A 130 12.94 -8.69 5.64
N LYS A 131 13.73 -9.15 4.66
CA LYS A 131 13.23 -9.50 3.33
C LYS A 131 12.09 -10.52 3.41
N HIS A 132 12.33 -11.63 4.11
CA HIS A 132 11.33 -12.70 4.25
C HIS A 132 10.07 -12.19 4.96
N PHE A 133 10.23 -11.49 6.08
CA PHE A 133 9.11 -10.91 6.81
C PHE A 133 8.26 -9.98 5.96
N LEU A 134 8.87 -9.07 5.20
CA LEU A 134 8.15 -8.12 4.35
C LEU A 134 7.43 -8.80 3.19
N GLN A 135 8.00 -9.86 2.64
CA GLN A 135 7.35 -10.70 1.63
C GLN A 135 6.10 -11.40 2.19
N GLU A 136 6.20 -11.96 3.41
CA GLU A 136 5.05 -12.58 4.08
C GLU A 136 3.92 -11.58 4.36
N ILE A 137 4.25 -10.38 4.84
CA ILE A 137 3.29 -9.30 5.05
C ILE A 137 2.58 -8.92 3.74
N ALA A 138 3.33 -8.73 2.66
CA ALA A 138 2.77 -8.38 1.36
C ALA A 138 1.83 -9.48 0.82
N HIS A 139 2.23 -10.76 0.97
CA HIS A 139 1.40 -11.91 0.61
C HIS A 139 0.08 -11.92 1.39
N GLU A 140 0.16 -11.85 2.72
CA GLU A 140 -0.99 -11.93 3.62
C GLU A 140 -1.99 -10.81 3.37
N VAL A 141 -1.51 -9.57 3.30
CA VAL A 141 -2.38 -8.41 3.09
C VAL A 141 -3.03 -8.44 1.72
N THR A 142 -2.28 -8.75 0.67
CA THR A 142 -2.83 -8.81 -0.68
C THR A 142 -3.88 -9.91 -0.81
N SER A 143 -3.58 -11.12 -0.31
CA SER A 143 -4.51 -12.24 -0.34
C SER A 143 -5.80 -11.93 0.41
N THR A 144 -5.68 -11.33 1.61
CA THR A 144 -6.82 -10.98 2.45
C THR A 144 -7.66 -9.86 1.85
N TYR A 145 -7.02 -8.76 1.45
CA TYR A 145 -7.73 -7.58 0.95
C TYR A 145 -8.42 -7.82 -0.38
N LEU A 146 -7.78 -8.55 -1.29
CA LEU A 146 -8.34 -8.88 -2.60
C LEU A 146 -9.18 -10.16 -2.59
N ASN A 147 -9.27 -10.85 -1.45
CA ASN A 147 -9.98 -12.12 -1.26
C ASN A 147 -9.62 -13.16 -2.33
N LYS A 148 -8.31 -13.41 -2.52
CA LYS A 148 -7.80 -14.37 -3.51
C LYS A 148 -6.57 -15.12 -3.01
N THR A 149 -6.31 -16.29 -3.59
CA THR A 149 -5.07 -17.04 -3.37
C THR A 149 -4.02 -16.59 -4.38
N LEU A 150 -2.87 -16.17 -3.89
CA LEU A 150 -1.70 -15.88 -4.72
C LEU A 150 -1.00 -17.20 -5.09
N LYS A 151 -0.51 -17.28 -6.33
CA LYS A 151 0.21 -18.45 -6.85
C LYS A 151 1.67 -18.46 -6.42
#